data_8cc2f3e03e5b78b86693c10e6e3f0149
#
_entry.id   8cc2f3e03e5b78b86693c10e6e3f0149
#
_cell.length_a   1.000
_cell.length_b   1.000
_cell.length_c   1.000
_cell.angle_alpha   90.00
_cell.angle_beta   90.00
_cell.angle_gamma   90.00
#
_symmetry.space_group_name_H-M   'P 1'
#
loop_
_entity.id
_entity.type
_entity.pdbx_description
1 polymer ?
#
loop_
_entity_poly.entity_id
_entity_poly.type
_entity_poly.pdbx_seq_one_letter_code
_entity_poly.pdbx_strand_id
1 'polypeptide(L)'
;MNLAINIAKRNRGMTGVNPSVGCVVVSKNKTIISTGSTGTNGSPHAEKVALNGINIEAGSTLYTTLEPCFHSGKNPPCVNEIIKSGIKRVVVASLDKNPLVNGKGIKKLKNCGITVLQGVLKEETEDLYNEFFNRVSYGVPGINIKIASSADGKTALKNGKSKWITNKLSRNYGHKLRLFNDGIMVGINTILKDNPSLTCRLPVSYTHLTLPTICSV
;
A
#
# COMPACT_ATOMS: atom_id res chain seq x y z
N MET A 1 -3.52 13.03 9.41
CA MET A 1 -3.82 12.00 8.40
C MET A 1 -2.88 12.07 7.19
N ASN A 2 -2.63 13.23 6.58
CA ASN A 2 -1.70 13.34 5.42
C ASN A 2 -0.33 12.67 5.65
N LEU A 3 0.26 12.82 6.85
CA LEU A 3 1.52 12.15 7.17
C LEU A 3 1.38 10.62 7.15
N ALA A 4 0.30 10.07 7.71
CA ALA A 4 0.04 8.63 7.68
C ALA A 4 -0.10 8.12 6.23
N ILE A 5 -0.82 8.86 5.37
CA ILE A 5 -0.96 8.55 3.95
C ILE A 5 0.42 8.58 3.25
N ASN A 6 1.25 9.57 3.51
CA ASN A 6 2.59 9.65 2.93
C ASN A 6 3.50 8.49 3.38
N ILE A 7 3.39 8.06 4.63
CA ILE A 7 4.09 6.88 5.15
C ILE A 7 3.64 5.62 4.40
N ALA A 8 2.32 5.43 4.23
CA ALA A 8 1.77 4.33 3.44
C ALA A 8 2.28 4.35 1.99
N LYS A 9 2.22 5.52 1.32
CA LYS A 9 2.67 5.68 -0.07
C LYS A 9 4.15 5.31 -0.27
N ARG A 10 5.02 5.67 0.68
CA ARG A 10 6.46 5.35 0.62
C ARG A 10 6.75 3.85 0.70
N ASN A 11 5.89 3.11 1.40
CA ASN A 11 6.08 1.68 1.63
C ASN A 11 5.34 0.78 0.61
N ARG A 12 4.62 1.38 -0.35
CA ARG A 12 3.92 0.66 -1.42
C ARG A 12 4.90 -0.18 -2.23
N GLY A 13 4.51 -1.42 -2.54
CA GLY A 13 5.33 -2.41 -3.25
C GLY A 13 6.28 -3.22 -2.36
N MET A 14 6.36 -2.91 -1.05
CA MET A 14 7.19 -3.66 -0.09
C MET A 14 6.39 -4.62 0.78
N THR A 15 5.07 -4.50 0.78
CA THR A 15 4.17 -5.22 1.68
C THR A 15 3.65 -6.55 1.10
N GLY A 16 4.14 -6.94 -0.07
CA GLY A 16 3.62 -8.09 -0.82
C GLY A 16 2.14 -7.86 -1.12
N VAL A 17 1.34 -8.92 -1.02
CA VAL A 17 -0.10 -8.87 -1.27
C VAL A 17 -0.92 -8.13 -0.19
N ASN A 18 -0.28 -7.66 0.88
CA ASN A 18 -0.96 -6.96 1.96
C ASN A 18 -1.02 -5.45 1.70
N PRO A 19 -2.02 -4.74 2.26
CA PRO A 19 -2.12 -3.30 2.07
C PRO A 19 -0.97 -2.57 2.75
N SER A 20 -0.46 -1.54 2.10
CA SER A 20 0.51 -0.63 2.71
C SER A 20 -0.20 0.38 3.58
N VAL A 21 -0.15 0.19 4.90
CA VAL A 21 -0.80 1.04 5.89
C VAL A 21 0.23 1.97 6.52
N GLY A 22 -0.18 3.20 6.80
CA GLY A 22 0.57 4.16 7.59
C GLY A 22 -0.17 4.51 8.87
N CYS A 23 0.56 4.62 9.95
CA CYS A 23 0.04 4.95 11.26
C CYS A 23 0.85 6.08 11.90
N VAL A 24 0.18 6.99 12.61
CA VAL A 24 0.81 8.10 13.33
C VAL A 24 0.13 8.26 14.68
N VAL A 25 0.90 8.33 15.74
CA VAL A 25 0.43 8.65 17.09
C VAL A 25 0.79 10.09 17.42
N VAL A 26 -0.20 10.84 17.86
CA VAL A 26 -0.09 12.26 18.18
C VAL A 26 -0.53 12.50 19.61
N SER A 27 0.26 13.24 20.39
CA SER A 27 -0.05 13.63 21.76
C SER A 27 -1.23 14.60 21.83
N LYS A 28 -1.75 14.83 23.03
CA LYS A 28 -2.75 15.88 23.31
C LYS A 28 -2.27 17.26 22.84
N ASN A 29 -0.97 17.54 22.95
CA ASN A 29 -0.34 18.80 22.56
C ASN A 29 -0.03 18.88 21.07
N LYS A 30 -0.59 17.99 20.24
CA LYS A 30 -0.42 17.92 18.78
C LYS A 30 1.01 17.61 18.33
N THR A 31 1.86 17.07 19.20
CA THR A 31 3.20 16.59 18.86
C THR A 31 3.12 15.15 18.37
N ILE A 32 3.86 14.80 17.32
CA ILE A 32 3.99 13.43 16.84
C ILE A 32 4.85 12.65 17.81
N ILE A 33 4.28 11.60 18.42
CA ILE A 33 4.97 10.72 19.36
C ILE A 33 5.69 9.61 18.58
N SER A 34 4.99 9.01 17.63
CA SER A 34 5.54 7.91 16.84
C SER A 34 4.85 7.78 15.49
N THR A 35 5.49 7.01 14.62
CA THR A 35 4.96 6.65 13.30
C THR A 35 5.20 5.16 13.05
N GLY A 36 4.37 4.56 12.22
CA GLY A 36 4.53 3.18 11.80
C GLY A 36 4.08 2.97 10.37
N SER A 37 4.67 2.00 9.71
CA SER A 37 4.25 1.49 8.40
C SER A 37 4.13 -0.02 8.44
N THR A 38 3.31 -0.57 7.55
CA THR A 38 3.29 -2.03 7.35
C THR A 38 4.69 -2.52 6.99
N GLY A 39 5.16 -3.56 7.66
CA GLY A 39 6.47 -4.15 7.39
C GLY A 39 6.53 -4.92 6.08
N THR A 40 7.75 -5.35 5.71
CA THR A 40 8.00 -6.15 4.51
C THR A 40 7.15 -7.43 4.54
N ASN A 41 6.56 -7.77 3.40
CA ASN A 41 5.62 -8.90 3.26
C ASN A 41 4.39 -8.81 4.20
N GLY A 42 4.03 -7.58 4.63
CA GLY A 42 2.81 -7.33 5.39
C GLY A 42 2.91 -7.48 6.91
N SER A 43 4.11 -7.68 7.45
CA SER A 43 4.30 -7.82 8.89
C SER A 43 5.60 -7.14 9.35
N PRO A 44 5.57 -6.46 10.53
CA PRO A 44 4.43 -6.18 11.40
C PRO A 44 3.44 -5.17 10.79
N HIS A 45 2.22 -5.07 11.35
CA HIS A 45 1.24 -4.06 10.96
C HIS A 45 1.67 -2.65 11.44
N ALA A 46 1.21 -1.62 10.73
CA ALA A 46 1.59 -0.22 10.97
C ALA A 46 1.28 0.25 12.40
N GLU A 47 0.12 -0.13 12.93
CA GLU A 47 -0.31 0.20 14.28
C GLU A 47 0.62 -0.42 15.31
N LYS A 48 1.02 -1.69 15.11
CA LYS A 48 1.95 -2.38 16.00
C LYS A 48 3.31 -1.70 16.01
N VAL A 49 3.81 -1.27 14.84
CA VAL A 49 5.07 -0.52 14.74
C VAL A 49 4.95 0.81 15.48
N ALA A 50 3.84 1.55 15.26
CA ALA A 50 3.63 2.85 15.86
C ALA A 50 3.43 2.80 17.39
N LEU A 51 2.95 1.69 17.93
CA LEU A 51 2.68 1.52 19.37
C LEU A 51 3.83 0.83 20.14
N ASN A 52 4.80 0.28 19.42
CA ASN A 52 5.85 -0.52 20.04
C ASN A 52 6.84 0.36 20.83
N GLY A 53 7.06 -0.01 22.09
CA GLY A 53 8.10 0.60 22.93
C GLY A 53 7.87 2.06 23.32
N ILE A 54 6.66 2.61 23.12
CA ILE A 54 6.34 3.99 23.47
C ILE A 54 5.39 4.07 24.66
N ASN A 55 5.56 5.10 25.47
CA ASN A 55 4.61 5.46 26.50
C ASN A 55 3.54 6.39 25.91
N ILE A 56 2.30 5.94 25.93
CA ILE A 56 1.16 6.68 25.39
C ILE A 56 0.62 7.62 26.46
N GLU A 57 0.74 8.91 26.22
CA GLU A 57 0.17 9.94 27.08
C GLU A 57 -1.36 9.95 26.98
N ALA A 58 -2.03 10.22 28.11
CA ALA A 58 -3.48 10.37 28.15
C ALA A 58 -3.96 11.46 27.18
N GLY A 59 -4.98 11.17 26.37
CA GLY A 59 -5.51 12.08 25.37
C GLY A 59 -4.80 12.03 24.03
N SER A 60 -3.85 11.11 23.83
CA SER A 60 -3.23 10.86 22.52
C SER A 60 -4.24 10.34 21.49
N THR A 61 -4.00 10.64 20.22
CA THR A 61 -4.81 10.22 19.08
C THR A 61 -3.98 9.37 18.13
N LEU A 62 -4.52 8.23 17.72
CA LEU A 62 -3.93 7.39 16.67
C LEU A 62 -4.62 7.67 15.34
N TYR A 63 -3.84 7.94 14.31
CA TYR A 63 -4.28 8.07 12.93
C TYR A 63 -3.81 6.85 12.13
N THR A 64 -4.71 6.18 11.44
CA THR A 64 -4.38 5.05 10.56
C THR A 64 -5.08 5.19 9.23
N THR A 65 -4.40 4.81 8.15
CA THR A 65 -4.92 4.94 6.79
C THR A 65 -5.94 3.87 6.42
N LEU A 66 -5.95 2.74 7.14
CA LEU A 66 -6.91 1.65 6.96
C LEU A 66 -7.49 1.24 8.31
N GLU A 67 -8.67 0.66 8.31
CA GLU A 67 -9.31 0.11 9.51
C GLU A 67 -8.41 -0.89 10.21
N PRO A 68 -8.17 -0.76 11.53
CA PRO A 68 -7.37 -1.71 12.30
C PRO A 68 -7.98 -3.12 12.28
N CYS A 69 -7.15 -4.13 12.02
CA CYS A 69 -7.61 -5.50 11.91
C CYS A 69 -8.22 -6.03 13.21
N PHE A 70 -9.31 -6.81 13.07
CA PHE A 70 -10.06 -7.42 14.15
C PHE A 70 -9.78 -8.92 14.31
N HIS A 71 -9.44 -9.61 13.24
CA HIS A 71 -9.20 -11.05 13.23
C HIS A 71 -7.76 -11.39 13.62
N SER A 72 -7.57 -12.54 14.22
CA SER A 72 -6.26 -13.13 14.45
C SER A 72 -5.78 -13.82 13.18
N GLY A 73 -4.66 -13.37 12.64
CA GLY A 73 -3.95 -14.00 11.55
C GLY A 73 -2.55 -14.43 12.01
N LYS A 74 -1.53 -14.11 11.23
CA LYS A 74 -0.12 -14.27 11.64
C LYS A 74 0.25 -13.37 12.84
N ASN A 75 -0.47 -12.28 13.03
CA ASN A 75 -0.30 -11.34 14.13
C ASN A 75 -1.56 -11.25 14.99
N PRO A 76 -1.43 -10.87 16.27
CA PRO A 76 -2.58 -10.50 17.10
C PRO A 76 -3.34 -9.32 16.46
N PRO A 77 -4.67 -9.22 16.66
CA PRO A 77 -5.46 -8.13 16.13
C PRO A 77 -4.97 -6.76 16.57
N CYS A 78 -4.79 -5.81 15.63
CA CYS A 78 -4.33 -4.45 15.93
C CYS A 78 -5.28 -3.72 16.90
N VAL A 79 -6.58 -4.01 16.84
CA VAL A 79 -7.57 -3.45 17.79
C VAL A 79 -7.21 -3.75 19.25
N ASN A 80 -6.68 -4.93 19.55
CA ASN A 80 -6.31 -5.30 20.91
C ASN A 80 -5.07 -4.49 21.38
N GLU A 81 -4.10 -4.29 20.52
CA GLU A 81 -2.92 -3.47 20.84
C GLU A 81 -3.32 -2.00 21.07
N ILE A 82 -4.22 -1.45 20.25
CA ILE A 82 -4.76 -0.10 20.44
C ILE A 82 -5.49 0.03 21.78
N ILE A 83 -6.33 -0.94 22.15
CA ILE A 83 -7.05 -0.93 23.43
C ILE A 83 -6.06 -0.98 24.60
N LYS A 84 -5.07 -1.87 24.54
CA LYS A 84 -4.04 -2.01 25.58
C LYS A 84 -3.16 -0.77 25.72
N SER A 85 -2.93 -0.03 24.66
CA SER A 85 -2.08 1.17 24.66
C SER A 85 -2.65 2.36 25.44
N GLY A 86 -3.94 2.33 25.77
CA GLY A 86 -4.62 3.43 26.47
C GLY A 86 -5.08 4.58 25.58
N ILE A 87 -4.91 4.48 24.25
CA ILE A 87 -5.43 5.47 23.29
C ILE A 87 -6.94 5.60 23.44
N LYS A 88 -7.44 6.85 23.48
CA LYS A 88 -8.87 7.15 23.62
C LYS A 88 -9.53 7.66 22.35
N ARG A 89 -8.75 8.00 21.34
CA ARG A 89 -9.24 8.49 20.04
C ARG A 89 -8.47 7.84 18.87
N VAL A 90 -9.23 7.33 17.91
CA VAL A 90 -8.68 6.76 16.66
C VAL A 90 -9.32 7.46 15.48
N VAL A 91 -8.51 7.84 14.50
CA VAL A 91 -8.95 8.44 13.23
C VAL A 91 -8.55 7.50 12.10
N VAL A 92 -9.55 7.07 11.32
CA VAL A 92 -9.39 6.10 10.23
C VAL A 92 -9.73 6.77 8.90
N ALA A 93 -8.88 6.59 7.88
CA ALA A 93 -9.18 7.09 6.55
C ALA A 93 -10.16 6.16 5.81
N SER A 94 -9.80 4.93 5.53
CA SER A 94 -10.64 3.97 4.81
C SER A 94 -11.07 2.80 5.69
N LEU A 95 -12.30 2.34 5.48
CA LEU A 95 -12.76 1.04 5.99
C LEU A 95 -12.11 -0.09 5.20
N ASP A 96 -11.84 -1.20 5.87
CA ASP A 96 -11.40 -2.41 5.18
C ASP A 96 -12.60 -3.09 4.50
N LYS A 97 -12.47 -3.41 3.22
CA LYS A 97 -13.51 -4.15 2.48
C LYS A 97 -13.44 -5.67 2.71
N ASN A 98 -12.43 -6.15 3.43
CA ASN A 98 -12.35 -7.56 3.81
C ASN A 98 -13.51 -7.94 4.73
N PRO A 99 -14.36 -8.92 4.37
CA PRO A 99 -15.50 -9.35 5.20
C PRO A 99 -15.13 -9.77 6.63
N LEU A 100 -13.90 -10.18 6.87
CA LEU A 100 -13.39 -10.51 8.20
C LEU A 100 -13.14 -9.28 9.07
N VAL A 101 -12.96 -8.10 8.47
CA VAL A 101 -12.66 -6.84 9.17
C VAL A 101 -13.83 -5.86 9.08
N ASN A 102 -14.21 -5.45 7.92
CA ASN A 102 -15.26 -4.51 7.52
C ASN A 102 -16.17 -3.99 8.64
N GLY A 103 -15.76 -2.93 9.31
CA GLY A 103 -16.46 -2.27 10.41
C GLY A 103 -16.37 -2.97 11.78
N LYS A 104 -15.88 -4.21 11.84
CA LYS A 104 -15.78 -4.97 13.10
C LYS A 104 -14.69 -4.41 14.01
N GLY A 105 -13.56 -3.99 13.44
CA GLY A 105 -12.49 -3.35 14.18
C GLY A 105 -12.97 -2.06 14.84
N ILE A 106 -13.64 -1.21 14.09
CA ILE A 106 -14.21 0.04 14.59
C ILE A 106 -15.27 -0.20 15.66
N LYS A 107 -16.19 -1.16 15.44
CA LYS A 107 -17.19 -1.52 16.42
C LYS A 107 -16.56 -1.97 17.75
N LYS A 108 -15.51 -2.78 17.69
CA LYS A 108 -14.77 -3.24 18.88
C LYS A 108 -14.13 -2.07 19.64
N LEU A 109 -13.46 -1.15 18.92
CA LEU A 109 -12.85 0.04 19.52
C LEU A 109 -13.91 0.91 20.24
N LYS A 110 -15.05 1.19 19.58
CA LYS A 110 -16.16 1.95 20.16
C LYS A 110 -16.72 1.28 21.41
N ASN A 111 -16.92 -0.04 21.39
CA ASN A 111 -17.43 -0.81 22.53
C ASN A 111 -16.46 -0.78 23.72
N CYS A 112 -15.17 -0.51 23.49
CA CYS A 112 -14.17 -0.33 24.54
C CYS A 112 -13.97 1.15 24.96
N GLY A 113 -14.91 2.04 24.60
CA GLY A 113 -14.89 3.45 25.00
C GLY A 113 -13.91 4.32 24.21
N ILE A 114 -13.44 3.87 23.04
CA ILE A 114 -12.54 4.64 22.17
C ILE A 114 -13.39 5.42 21.17
N THR A 115 -13.18 6.74 21.11
CA THR A 115 -13.81 7.57 20.08
C THR A 115 -13.21 7.30 18.72
N VAL A 116 -14.01 6.94 17.72
CA VAL A 116 -13.53 6.66 16.37
C VAL A 116 -14.15 7.60 15.35
N LEU A 117 -13.30 8.35 14.64
CA LEU A 117 -13.66 9.17 13.49
C LEU A 117 -13.24 8.43 12.20
N GLN A 118 -14.16 8.32 11.23
CA GLN A 118 -13.97 7.57 9.99
C GLN A 118 -14.07 8.48 8.77
N GLY A 119 -13.46 8.06 7.66
CA GLY A 119 -13.59 8.71 6.36
C GLY A 119 -12.72 9.94 6.17
N VAL A 120 -11.75 10.17 7.06
CA VAL A 120 -10.85 11.34 6.97
C VAL A 120 -9.84 11.14 5.86
N LEU A 121 -9.95 11.91 4.78
CA LEU A 121 -9.15 11.80 3.56
C LEU A 121 -9.29 10.41 2.91
N LYS A 122 -10.51 9.88 2.86
CA LYS A 122 -10.81 8.56 2.28
C LYS A 122 -10.39 8.50 0.80
N GLU A 123 -10.71 9.53 0.04
CA GLU A 123 -10.44 9.59 -1.40
C GLU A 123 -8.94 9.47 -1.70
N GLU A 124 -8.09 10.12 -0.90
CA GLU A 124 -6.63 10.05 -1.04
C GLU A 124 -6.04 8.67 -0.73
N THR A 125 -6.81 7.80 -0.08
CA THR A 125 -6.41 6.42 0.22
C THR A 125 -7.00 5.40 -0.75
N GLU A 126 -7.97 5.76 -1.59
CA GLU A 126 -8.59 4.84 -2.53
C GLU A 126 -7.57 4.22 -3.49
N ASP A 127 -6.70 5.03 -4.07
CA ASP A 127 -5.62 4.55 -4.96
C ASP A 127 -4.63 3.60 -4.28
N LEU A 128 -4.47 3.73 -2.96
CA LEU A 128 -3.60 2.82 -2.20
C LEU A 128 -4.20 1.42 -2.04
N TYR A 129 -5.53 1.34 -2.00
CA TYR A 129 -6.22 0.12 -1.57
C TYR A 129 -7.10 -0.51 -2.64
N ASN A 130 -7.32 0.13 -3.80
CA ASN A 130 -8.20 -0.40 -4.85
C ASN A 130 -7.83 -1.83 -5.27
N GLU A 131 -6.56 -2.12 -5.49
CA GLU A 131 -6.10 -3.45 -5.90
C GLU A 131 -6.32 -4.49 -4.79
N PHE A 132 -5.98 -4.12 -3.54
CA PHE A 132 -6.26 -4.95 -2.38
C PHE A 132 -7.77 -5.18 -2.20
N PHE A 133 -8.57 -4.13 -2.29
CA PHE A 133 -10.03 -4.23 -2.17
C PHE A 133 -10.65 -5.09 -3.27
N ASN A 134 -10.21 -4.97 -4.52
CA ASN A 134 -10.69 -5.81 -5.61
C ASN A 134 -10.41 -7.29 -5.33
N ARG A 135 -9.21 -7.59 -4.85
CA ARG A 135 -8.84 -8.95 -4.49
C ARG A 135 -9.68 -9.53 -3.35
N VAL A 136 -9.89 -8.78 -2.26
CA VAL A 136 -10.63 -9.30 -1.09
C VAL A 136 -12.14 -9.32 -1.29
N SER A 137 -12.68 -8.44 -2.16
CA SER A 137 -14.13 -8.35 -2.43
C SER A 137 -14.57 -9.26 -3.57
N TYR A 138 -13.74 -9.40 -4.61
CA TYR A 138 -14.13 -10.06 -5.87
C TYR A 138 -13.23 -11.22 -6.26
N GLY A 139 -12.12 -11.45 -5.55
CA GLY A 139 -11.14 -12.48 -5.88
C GLY A 139 -10.34 -12.22 -7.16
N VAL A 140 -10.38 -10.98 -7.68
CA VAL A 140 -9.69 -10.60 -8.92
C VAL A 140 -8.49 -9.69 -8.64
N PRO A 141 -7.38 -9.82 -9.41
CA PRO A 141 -6.25 -8.91 -9.27
C PRO A 141 -6.58 -7.51 -9.79
N GLY A 142 -5.88 -6.49 -9.26
CA GLY A 142 -5.80 -5.20 -9.90
C GLY A 142 -4.96 -5.29 -11.19
N ILE A 143 -5.42 -4.68 -12.28
CA ILE A 143 -4.73 -4.70 -13.57
C ILE A 143 -4.31 -3.29 -13.93
N ASN A 144 -3.01 -3.10 -14.12
CA ASN A 144 -2.40 -1.85 -14.58
C ASN A 144 -1.85 -2.03 -15.99
N ILE A 145 -2.37 -1.29 -16.96
CA ILE A 145 -1.89 -1.32 -18.35
C ILE A 145 -0.90 -0.18 -18.56
N LYS A 146 0.32 -0.51 -19.01
CA LYS A 146 1.33 0.48 -19.38
C LYS A 146 1.66 0.38 -20.87
N ILE A 147 1.45 1.47 -21.57
CA ILE A 147 1.79 1.60 -23.00
C ILE A 147 2.83 2.72 -23.15
N ALA A 148 3.84 2.49 -23.98
CA ALA A 148 4.76 3.54 -24.42
C ALA A 148 4.49 3.85 -25.90
N SER A 149 4.04 5.08 -26.18
CA SER A 149 3.73 5.52 -27.55
C SER A 149 4.25 6.92 -27.82
N SER A 150 4.43 7.25 -29.10
CA SER A 150 4.59 8.63 -29.57
C SER A 150 3.29 9.42 -29.43
N ALA A 151 3.34 10.72 -29.69
CA ALA A 151 2.16 11.60 -29.59
C ALA A 151 1.04 11.19 -30.58
N ASP A 152 1.39 10.58 -31.70
CA ASP A 152 0.46 10.03 -32.70
C ASP A 152 0.11 8.55 -32.46
N GLY A 153 0.40 8.02 -31.24
CA GLY A 153 -0.02 6.69 -30.81
C GLY A 153 0.81 5.53 -31.36
N LYS A 154 1.98 5.78 -31.96
CA LYS A 154 2.82 4.72 -32.52
C LYS A 154 3.76 4.12 -31.46
N THR A 155 3.90 2.81 -31.46
CA THR A 155 4.78 2.06 -30.52
C THR A 155 6.14 1.72 -31.12
N ALA A 156 6.30 1.90 -32.46
CA ALA A 156 7.56 1.72 -33.19
C ALA A 156 7.55 2.52 -34.50
N LEU A 157 8.74 2.75 -35.09
CA LEU A 157 8.87 3.26 -36.44
C LEU A 157 8.48 2.18 -37.46
N LYS A 158 8.28 2.58 -38.75
CA LYS A 158 7.97 1.64 -39.84
C LYS A 158 9.02 0.52 -39.99
N ASN A 159 10.27 0.80 -39.65
CA ASN A 159 11.38 -0.17 -39.69
C ASN A 159 11.49 -1.03 -38.42
N GLY A 160 10.50 -0.96 -37.50
CA GLY A 160 10.45 -1.72 -36.24
C GLY A 160 11.31 -1.15 -35.11
N LYS A 161 12.08 -0.08 -35.32
CA LYS A 161 12.84 0.55 -34.23
C LYS A 161 11.91 1.22 -33.22
N SER A 162 12.07 0.87 -31.91
CA SER A 162 11.25 1.36 -30.81
C SER A 162 12.04 2.05 -29.69
N LYS A 163 13.36 2.09 -29.76
CA LYS A 163 14.24 2.67 -28.73
C LYS A 163 14.75 4.05 -29.20
N TRP A 164 14.47 5.16 -28.49
CA TRP A 164 13.64 5.30 -27.29
C TRP A 164 12.45 6.18 -27.62
N ILE A 165 11.23 5.71 -27.41
CA ILE A 165 10.00 6.48 -27.68
C ILE A 165 9.76 7.48 -26.54
N THR A 166 10.08 7.10 -25.31
CA THR A 166 9.85 7.90 -24.10
C THR A 166 11.16 8.35 -23.46
N ASN A 167 11.11 9.46 -22.73
CA ASN A 167 12.26 10.02 -22.04
C ASN A 167 12.68 9.18 -20.80
N LYS A 168 13.81 9.55 -20.16
CA LYS A 168 14.34 8.84 -18.99
C LYS A 168 13.38 8.84 -17.80
N LEU A 169 12.64 9.95 -17.56
CA LEU A 169 11.70 10.05 -16.45
C LEU A 169 10.52 9.06 -16.62
N SER A 170 9.95 9.00 -17.82
CA SER A 170 8.88 8.04 -18.13
C SER A 170 9.36 6.59 -18.02
N ARG A 171 10.59 6.29 -18.42
CA ARG A 171 11.16 4.94 -18.25
C ARG A 171 11.36 4.60 -16.77
N ASN A 172 11.82 5.54 -15.93
CA ASN A 172 11.93 5.36 -14.49
C ASN A 172 10.55 5.13 -13.84
N TYR A 173 9.51 5.84 -14.35
CA TYR A 173 8.15 5.58 -13.91
C TYR A 173 7.68 4.15 -14.24
N GLY A 174 8.06 3.62 -15.40
CA GLY A 174 7.83 2.21 -15.74
C GLY A 174 8.47 1.23 -14.74
N HIS A 175 9.65 1.56 -14.20
CA HIS A 175 10.25 0.77 -13.11
C HIS A 175 9.47 0.90 -11.79
N LYS A 176 8.91 2.07 -11.46
CA LYS A 176 8.01 2.23 -10.29
C LYS A 176 6.76 1.38 -10.42
N LEU A 177 6.16 1.31 -11.61
CA LEU A 177 5.01 0.45 -11.85
C LEU A 177 5.35 -1.03 -11.58
N ARG A 178 6.54 -1.49 -11.98
CA ARG A 178 6.99 -2.85 -11.65
C ARG A 178 7.15 -3.07 -10.15
N LEU A 179 7.62 -2.06 -9.41
CA LEU A 179 7.73 -2.14 -7.95
C LEU A 179 6.36 -2.27 -7.27
N PHE A 180 5.33 -1.64 -7.83
CA PHE A 180 4.00 -1.57 -7.21
C PHE A 180 3.08 -2.75 -7.55
N ASN A 181 3.48 -3.63 -8.45
CA ASN A 181 2.70 -4.77 -8.89
C ASN A 181 3.40 -6.09 -8.56
N ASP A 182 2.64 -7.12 -8.21
CA ASP A 182 3.15 -8.45 -7.83
C ASP A 182 3.60 -9.28 -9.04
N GLY A 183 3.14 -8.93 -10.24
CA GLY A 183 3.49 -9.62 -11.48
C GLY A 183 3.56 -8.66 -12.67
N ILE A 184 4.23 -9.10 -13.73
CA ILE A 184 4.30 -8.38 -15.00
C ILE A 184 3.96 -9.36 -16.13
N MET A 185 3.10 -8.91 -17.04
CA MET A 185 2.70 -9.66 -18.23
C MET A 185 3.11 -8.89 -19.49
N VAL A 186 3.70 -9.57 -20.44
CA VAL A 186 4.06 -9.03 -21.76
C VAL A 186 3.69 -10.01 -22.86
N GLY A 187 3.46 -9.51 -24.07
CA GLY A 187 3.16 -10.34 -25.24
C GLY A 187 4.35 -11.24 -25.63
N ILE A 188 4.07 -12.43 -26.13
CA ILE A 188 5.09 -13.41 -26.53
C ILE A 188 6.09 -12.83 -27.56
N ASN A 189 5.61 -12.04 -28.50
CA ASN A 189 6.48 -11.39 -29.50
C ASN A 189 7.48 -10.41 -28.86
N THR A 190 7.15 -9.77 -27.76
CA THR A 190 8.07 -8.93 -26.99
C THR A 190 9.21 -9.76 -26.41
N ILE A 191 8.90 -10.95 -25.88
CA ILE A 191 9.92 -11.87 -25.38
C ILE A 191 10.84 -12.34 -26.51
N LEU A 192 10.26 -12.82 -27.62
CA LEU A 192 11.01 -13.38 -28.72
C LEU A 192 11.91 -12.36 -29.45
N LYS A 193 11.44 -11.11 -29.61
CA LYS A 193 12.17 -10.08 -30.34
C LYS A 193 13.11 -9.26 -29.47
N ASP A 194 12.71 -8.93 -28.26
CA ASP A 194 13.40 -7.95 -27.42
C ASP A 194 14.20 -8.61 -26.28
N ASN A 195 13.89 -9.86 -25.92
CA ASN A 195 14.43 -10.55 -24.75
C ASN A 195 14.56 -9.61 -23.53
N PRO A 196 13.46 -8.98 -23.07
CA PRO A 196 13.52 -7.87 -22.16
C PRO A 196 13.87 -8.32 -20.75
N SER A 197 14.78 -7.61 -20.10
CA SER A 197 14.91 -7.71 -18.64
C SER A 197 13.75 -7.00 -17.97
N LEU A 198 12.84 -7.78 -17.36
CA LEU A 198 11.62 -7.27 -16.72
C LEU A 198 11.79 -6.90 -15.24
N THR A 199 13.02 -6.85 -14.76
CA THR A 199 13.39 -6.49 -13.38
C THR A 199 13.13 -5.01 -13.08
N CYS A 200 12.93 -4.69 -11.80
CA CYS A 200 12.92 -3.32 -11.31
C CYS A 200 14.36 -2.84 -11.11
N ARG A 201 14.75 -1.74 -11.80
CA ARG A 201 16.10 -1.16 -11.75
C ARG A 201 16.04 0.32 -11.37
N LEU A 202 15.50 0.61 -10.18
CA LEU A 202 15.53 1.95 -9.62
C LEU A 202 16.84 2.16 -8.86
N PRO A 203 17.42 3.38 -8.84
CA PRO A 203 18.71 3.65 -8.19
C PRO A 203 18.67 3.68 -6.66
N VAL A 204 17.67 3.12 -6.02
CA VAL A 204 17.56 2.99 -4.56
C VAL A 204 17.43 1.52 -4.22
N SER A 205 18.02 1.09 -3.13
CA SER A 205 18.08 -0.18 -2.40
C SER A 205 17.07 -1.34 -2.68
N TYR A 206 16.30 -1.29 -3.75
CA TYR A 206 15.28 -2.29 -4.12
C TYR A 206 15.76 -3.25 -5.22
N THR A 207 17.04 -3.53 -5.29
CA THR A 207 17.67 -4.38 -6.32
C THR A 207 17.29 -5.86 -6.23
N HIS A 208 16.56 -6.27 -5.21
CA HIS A 208 16.23 -7.68 -4.95
C HIS A 208 14.80 -8.11 -5.35
N LEU A 209 13.98 -7.20 -5.88
CA LEU A 209 12.65 -7.54 -6.34
C LEU A 209 12.72 -8.10 -7.78
N THR A 210 12.72 -9.41 -7.87
CA THR A 210 12.36 -10.13 -9.09
C THR A 210 10.86 -10.35 -9.08
N LEU A 211 10.16 -9.71 -10.02
CA LEU A 211 8.73 -9.92 -10.20
C LEU A 211 8.50 -11.25 -10.94
N PRO A 212 7.52 -12.06 -10.52
CA PRO A 212 7.04 -13.16 -11.33
C PRO A 212 6.66 -12.66 -12.71
N THR A 213 7.17 -13.28 -13.75
CA THR A 213 6.87 -12.91 -15.14
C THR A 213 5.89 -13.93 -15.70
N ILE A 214 4.73 -13.45 -16.15
CA ILE A 214 3.74 -14.26 -16.84
C ILE A 214 3.81 -13.87 -18.31
N CYS A 215 4.13 -14.85 -19.18
CA CYS A 215 4.03 -14.69 -20.61
C CYS A 215 2.67 -15.28 -21.04
N SER A 216 1.82 -14.48 -21.69
CA SER A 216 0.64 -15.00 -22.37
C SER A 216 1.03 -15.52 -23.75
N VAL A 217 0.59 -16.71 -24.08
CA VAL A 217 0.71 -17.31 -25.39
C VAL A 217 -0.32 -16.69 -26.34
#